data_593e6f050dcd21b89b631800c27a48b1
#
_entry.id   593e6f050dcd21b89b631800c27a48b1
#
_cell.length_a   1.000
_cell.length_b   1.000
_cell.length_c   1.000
_cell.angle_alpha   90.00
_cell.angle_beta   90.00
_cell.angle_gamma   90.00
#
_symmetry.space_group_name_H-M   'P 1'
#
loop_
_entity.id
_entity.type
_entity.pdbx_description
1 polymer ?
#
loop_
_entity_poly.entity_id
_entity_poly.type
_entity_poly.pdbx_seq_one_letter_code
_entity_poly.pdbx_strand_id
1 'polypeptide(L)'
;MEDYIKASDLALLTEGYELTMADGFMGAGMKDTVAYFDLFFRRVPDNGGFAIAAGLSKVIDYLEHLHFREEDIKYLKSKGISDELASYLKDFKFTCDVWAIPEGTPIFPNEPIIKVRGPIIEAQLIETMLLLSINQQSLIATKANRLVRAAHGTAVAEFGTRRAQGVDEAVYGARAAYIGGCVATSGVIPEKEFGIPSVNTMIHSWVQLFDSEYDAFCEYARRHPDDCTLVVDTYDTIRSGIPNAIKAFDDVLAPLGKRPKSVRIDSGDITYLSKRVRKMLDVAGYPDCDIMASNSLDEHLISDMVSQGAKVDCFIVGERLITSAASPLFGGVYKLSAIEKDGKTVPKINLSENVRKITIPSSKQVYRLIDKDSGKAIADVLTLDDEIIDETKPYVLFDPDFTWKRKEIENFVTRKLLVPIFEGGKKVYEEPSLKEIRDYCLRQTDTLWDEVKRFENPHKYYVDLSKNLWAERNGLIEKFKGIK
;
A
#
# COMPACT_ATOMS: atom_id res chain seq x y z
N MET A 1 13.93 22.11 -11.81
CA MET A 1 12.48 21.89 -11.70
C MET A 1 12.19 22.15 -10.25
N GLU A 2 11.62 23.31 -9.97
CA GLU A 2 11.18 23.64 -8.61
C GLU A 2 10.26 22.52 -8.15
N ASP A 3 10.38 22.12 -6.90
CA ASP A 3 9.70 21.01 -6.25
C ASP A 3 8.23 21.00 -6.67
N TYR A 4 7.84 20.01 -7.46
CA TYR A 4 6.57 20.04 -8.17
C TYR A 4 5.36 20.00 -7.22
N ILE A 5 5.54 19.59 -5.97
CA ILE A 5 4.56 19.77 -4.90
C ILE A 5 5.26 19.48 -3.57
N LYS A 6 5.64 20.51 -2.82
CA LYS A 6 6.03 20.36 -1.42
C LYS A 6 4.81 20.01 -0.57
N ALA A 7 5.00 19.27 0.51
CA ALA A 7 3.92 19.01 1.47
C ALA A 7 3.26 20.34 1.95
N SER A 8 4.05 21.40 2.07
CA SER A 8 3.60 22.77 2.38
C SER A 8 2.69 23.42 1.33
N ASP A 9 2.62 22.90 0.11
CA ASP A 9 1.83 23.46 -0.98
C ASP A 9 0.53 22.70 -1.25
N LEU A 10 0.24 21.67 -0.42
CA LEU A 10 -0.89 20.76 -0.62
C LEU A 10 -2.20 21.22 0.04
N ALA A 11 -2.26 22.40 0.65
CA ALA A 11 -3.47 22.91 1.30
C ALA A 11 -4.67 23.05 0.34
N LEU A 12 -4.42 23.35 -0.94
CA LEU A 12 -5.44 23.41 -1.98
C LEU A 12 -5.72 22.06 -2.66
N LEU A 13 -5.03 20.98 -2.27
CA LEU A 13 -5.36 19.63 -2.73
C LEU A 13 -6.56 19.10 -1.94
N THR A 14 -7.70 19.76 -2.16
CA THR A 14 -9.01 19.47 -1.55
C THR A 14 -10.08 19.58 -2.64
N GLU A 15 -11.21 18.95 -2.46
CA GLU A 15 -12.32 19.05 -3.41
C GLU A 15 -13.23 20.24 -3.07
N GLY A 16 -13.83 20.86 -4.08
CA GLY A 16 -14.64 22.08 -3.92
C GLY A 16 -15.76 21.95 -2.88
N TYR A 17 -16.36 20.77 -2.71
CA TYR A 17 -17.42 20.54 -1.72
C TYR A 17 -16.90 20.63 -0.27
N GLU A 18 -15.64 20.27 -0.02
CA GLU A 18 -15.04 20.36 1.31
C GLU A 18 -14.99 21.83 1.77
N LEU A 19 -14.58 22.73 0.87
CA LEU A 19 -14.58 24.18 1.11
C LEU A 19 -15.99 24.75 1.25
N THR A 20 -16.92 24.32 0.39
CA THR A 20 -18.32 24.74 0.46
C THR A 20 -18.98 24.31 1.78
N MET A 21 -18.69 23.10 2.23
CA MET A 21 -19.17 22.59 3.52
C MET A 21 -18.51 23.33 4.68
N ALA A 22 -17.19 23.60 4.61
CA ALA A 22 -16.48 24.37 5.64
C ALA A 22 -17.11 25.75 5.82
N ASP A 23 -17.43 26.45 4.73
CA ASP A 23 -18.13 27.74 4.75
C ASP A 23 -19.54 27.62 5.35
N GLY A 24 -20.26 26.56 4.98
CA GLY A 24 -21.56 26.23 5.57
C GLY A 24 -21.49 25.95 7.07
N PHE A 25 -20.50 25.19 7.54
CA PHE A 25 -20.29 24.93 8.98
C PHE A 25 -19.95 26.22 9.75
N MET A 26 -19.15 27.09 9.14
CA MET A 26 -18.82 28.40 9.70
C MET A 26 -20.10 29.23 9.89
N GLY A 27 -20.87 29.43 8.83
CA GLY A 27 -22.13 30.22 8.85
C GLY A 27 -23.21 29.63 9.77
N ALA A 28 -23.21 28.30 9.98
CA ALA A 28 -24.11 27.61 10.90
C ALA A 28 -23.65 27.65 12.37
N GLY A 29 -22.49 28.25 12.69
CA GLY A 29 -21.93 28.29 14.03
C GLY A 29 -21.44 26.93 14.54
N MET A 30 -21.09 26.01 13.62
CA MET A 30 -20.71 24.63 13.92
C MET A 30 -19.18 24.40 13.88
N LYS A 31 -18.37 25.42 13.64
CA LYS A 31 -16.92 25.30 13.44
C LYS A 31 -16.19 24.53 14.53
N ASP A 32 -16.65 24.67 15.79
CA ASP A 32 -16.05 24.06 16.97
C ASP A 32 -16.67 22.68 17.30
N THR A 33 -17.59 22.17 16.47
CA THR A 33 -18.18 20.84 16.65
C THR A 33 -17.11 19.78 16.47
N VAL A 34 -16.84 19.01 17.50
CA VAL A 34 -15.92 17.87 17.39
C VAL A 34 -16.60 16.74 16.63
N ALA A 35 -15.97 16.28 15.57
CA ALA A 35 -16.44 15.21 14.70
C ALA A 35 -15.44 14.06 14.64
N TYR A 36 -15.97 12.87 14.40
CA TYR A 36 -15.19 11.65 14.19
C TYR A 36 -15.39 11.16 12.77
N PHE A 37 -14.31 10.94 12.06
CA PHE A 37 -14.31 10.38 10.73
C PHE A 37 -13.48 9.10 10.70
N ASP A 38 -13.94 8.14 9.87
CA ASP A 38 -13.19 6.92 9.57
C ASP A 38 -12.86 6.86 8.07
N LEU A 39 -11.59 6.60 7.77
CA LEU A 39 -11.13 6.17 6.46
C LEU A 39 -11.10 4.65 6.43
N PHE A 40 -11.81 4.03 5.49
CA PHE A 40 -11.88 2.58 5.30
C PHE A 40 -12.12 2.23 3.83
N PHE A 41 -12.00 0.95 3.47
CA PHE A 41 -12.32 0.46 2.12
C PHE A 41 -13.36 -0.66 2.16
N ARG A 42 -13.97 -0.98 1.01
CA ARG A 42 -15.10 -1.92 0.95
C ARG A 42 -14.81 -3.25 0.26
N ARG A 43 -13.78 -3.31 -0.56
CA ARG A 43 -13.41 -4.51 -1.32
C ARG A 43 -11.91 -4.60 -1.45
N VAL A 44 -11.39 -5.79 -1.30
CA VAL A 44 -9.97 -6.06 -1.59
C VAL A 44 -9.75 -6.04 -3.11
N PRO A 45 -8.73 -5.34 -3.61
CA PRO A 45 -8.35 -5.40 -5.01
C PRO A 45 -8.08 -6.83 -5.49
N ASP A 46 -8.26 -7.10 -6.78
CA ASP A 46 -8.05 -8.41 -7.41
C ASP A 46 -8.85 -9.55 -6.75
N ASN A 47 -9.99 -9.24 -6.11
CA ASN A 47 -10.76 -10.20 -5.32
C ASN A 47 -9.92 -10.98 -4.29
N GLY A 48 -8.86 -10.36 -3.78
CA GLY A 48 -7.98 -10.94 -2.78
C GLY A 48 -8.63 -11.11 -1.41
N GLY A 49 -7.96 -11.83 -0.51
CA GLY A 49 -8.46 -12.06 0.85
C GLY A 49 -8.16 -10.91 1.82
N PHE A 50 -7.18 -10.05 1.52
CA PHE A 50 -6.74 -8.93 2.34
C PHE A 50 -6.02 -7.88 1.48
N ALA A 51 -5.85 -6.69 2.04
CA ALA A 51 -4.99 -5.64 1.50
C ALA A 51 -3.84 -5.32 2.48
N ILE A 52 -2.87 -4.53 2.05
CA ILE A 52 -1.75 -4.06 2.88
C ILE A 52 -1.94 -2.56 3.13
N ALA A 53 -1.94 -2.15 4.39
CA ALA A 53 -1.96 -0.73 4.75
C ALA A 53 -0.64 -0.06 4.34
N ALA A 54 -0.73 1.04 3.59
CA ALA A 54 0.42 1.86 3.23
C ALA A 54 -0.03 3.31 2.94
N GLY A 55 0.88 4.27 3.02
CA GLY A 55 0.61 5.69 2.76
C GLY A 55 0.56 6.56 4.01
N LEU A 56 0.68 6.00 5.20
CA LEU A 56 0.62 6.74 6.46
C LEU A 56 1.75 7.77 6.58
N SER A 57 2.97 7.45 6.18
CA SER A 57 4.10 8.38 6.23
C SER A 57 3.83 9.66 5.42
N LYS A 58 3.22 9.54 4.22
CA LYS A 58 2.82 10.71 3.42
C LYS A 58 1.69 11.51 4.07
N VAL A 59 0.77 10.85 4.76
CA VAL A 59 -0.29 11.52 5.56
C VAL A 59 0.34 12.30 6.71
N ILE A 60 1.30 11.71 7.42
CA ILE A 60 1.99 12.36 8.55
C ILE A 60 2.72 13.62 8.05
N ASP A 61 3.52 13.51 6.99
CA ASP A 61 4.24 14.64 6.40
C ASP A 61 3.28 15.78 5.99
N TYR A 62 2.16 15.43 5.36
CA TYR A 62 1.13 16.41 4.99
C TYR A 62 0.55 17.12 6.21
N LEU A 63 0.15 16.40 7.25
CA LEU A 63 -0.49 16.98 8.44
C LEU A 63 0.47 17.85 9.26
N GLU A 64 1.76 17.49 9.33
CA GLU A 64 2.79 18.30 9.99
C GLU A 64 3.04 19.64 9.28
N HIS A 65 2.81 19.71 7.96
CA HIS A 65 3.11 20.89 7.14
C HIS A 65 1.86 21.62 6.61
N LEU A 66 0.65 21.15 6.96
CA LEU A 66 -0.59 21.70 6.43
C LEU A 66 -0.81 23.16 6.91
N HIS A 67 -0.76 24.08 5.97
CA HIS A 67 -1.08 25.50 6.17
C HIS A 67 -1.54 26.15 4.87
N PHE A 68 -2.32 27.21 4.96
CA PHE A 68 -2.77 27.99 3.80
C PHE A 68 -1.89 29.24 3.64
N ARG A 69 -1.34 29.46 2.46
CA ARG A 69 -0.55 30.65 2.12
C ARG A 69 -1.46 31.84 1.81
N GLU A 70 -0.94 33.06 1.88
CA GLU A 70 -1.71 34.25 1.53
C GLU A 70 -2.28 34.23 0.10
N GLU A 71 -1.54 33.67 -0.85
CA GLU A 71 -1.99 33.51 -2.24
C GLU A 71 -3.14 32.49 -2.36
N ASP A 72 -3.13 31.43 -1.56
CA ASP A 72 -4.22 30.44 -1.50
C ASP A 72 -5.51 31.09 -0.99
N ILE A 73 -5.41 31.86 0.09
CA ILE A 73 -6.54 32.63 0.65
C ILE A 73 -7.10 33.64 -0.37
N LYS A 74 -6.21 34.38 -1.05
CA LYS A 74 -6.61 35.31 -2.09
C LYS A 74 -7.33 34.60 -3.24
N TYR A 75 -6.84 33.45 -3.65
CA TYR A 75 -7.48 32.65 -4.69
C TYR A 75 -8.86 32.16 -4.23
N LEU A 76 -8.97 31.59 -3.04
CA LEU A 76 -10.24 31.09 -2.49
C LEU A 76 -11.27 32.18 -2.32
N LYS A 77 -10.87 33.39 -1.88
CA LYS A 77 -11.75 34.56 -1.85
C LYS A 77 -12.28 34.95 -3.24
N SER A 78 -11.46 34.84 -4.28
CA SER A 78 -11.89 35.06 -5.65
C SER A 78 -12.92 34.05 -6.15
N LYS A 79 -13.01 32.88 -5.48
CA LYS A 79 -13.99 31.81 -5.74
C LYS A 79 -15.26 31.95 -4.89
N GLY A 80 -15.33 32.92 -3.97
CA GLY A 80 -16.52 33.29 -3.24
C GLY A 80 -16.66 32.66 -1.85
N ILE A 81 -15.58 32.19 -1.23
CA ILE A 81 -15.64 31.84 0.19
C ILE A 81 -15.89 33.07 1.05
N SER A 82 -16.54 32.90 2.20
CA SER A 82 -16.82 34.02 3.12
C SER A 82 -15.53 34.61 3.72
N ASP A 83 -15.64 35.88 4.17
CA ASP A 83 -14.52 36.52 4.88
C ASP A 83 -14.22 35.83 6.20
N GLU A 84 -15.21 35.21 6.84
CA GLU A 84 -15.03 34.42 8.07
C GLU A 84 -14.18 33.17 7.83
N LEU A 85 -14.52 32.39 6.80
CA LEU A 85 -13.73 31.21 6.44
C LEU A 85 -12.33 31.61 5.98
N ALA A 86 -12.21 32.67 5.18
CA ALA A 86 -10.91 33.17 4.73
C ALA A 86 -9.99 33.55 5.92
N SER A 87 -10.56 34.20 6.93
CA SER A 87 -9.83 34.55 8.16
C SER A 87 -9.43 33.32 8.95
N TYR A 88 -10.32 32.34 9.07
CA TYR A 88 -10.04 31.06 9.74
C TYR A 88 -8.91 30.29 9.06
N LEU A 89 -8.95 30.17 7.72
CA LEU A 89 -7.92 29.47 6.95
C LEU A 89 -6.55 30.17 6.98
N LYS A 90 -6.53 31.50 7.11
CA LYS A 90 -5.28 32.26 7.24
C LYS A 90 -4.51 31.90 8.51
N ASP A 91 -5.23 31.64 9.60
CA ASP A 91 -4.67 31.28 10.92
C ASP A 91 -4.77 29.77 11.18
N PHE A 92 -5.03 28.99 10.13
CA PHE A 92 -5.27 27.54 10.22
C PHE A 92 -4.13 26.82 10.92
N LYS A 93 -4.52 25.97 11.86
CA LYS A 93 -3.63 25.00 12.52
C LYS A 93 -4.38 23.68 12.63
N PHE A 94 -3.73 22.61 12.23
CA PHE A 94 -4.27 21.30 12.44
C PHE A 94 -4.20 20.92 13.94
N THR A 95 -5.35 20.60 14.52
CA THR A 95 -5.46 20.30 15.96
C THR A 95 -6.15 18.96 16.25
N CYS A 96 -6.47 18.18 15.21
CA CYS A 96 -7.16 16.91 15.40
C CYS A 96 -6.28 15.85 16.07
N ASP A 97 -6.94 14.91 16.75
CA ASP A 97 -6.37 13.62 17.11
C ASP A 97 -6.50 12.66 15.92
N VAL A 98 -5.46 11.87 15.66
CA VAL A 98 -5.44 10.88 14.57
C VAL A 98 -4.93 9.55 15.10
N TRP A 99 -5.66 8.49 14.80
CA TRP A 99 -5.21 7.10 15.00
C TRP A 99 -5.17 6.41 13.66
N ALA A 100 -4.18 5.53 13.45
CA ALA A 100 -4.07 4.77 12.21
C ALA A 100 -3.57 3.35 12.45
N ILE A 101 -3.85 2.47 11.51
CA ILE A 101 -3.23 1.16 11.41
C ILE A 101 -1.81 1.34 10.85
N PRO A 102 -0.76 0.82 11.51
CA PRO A 102 0.62 0.93 11.02
C PRO A 102 0.81 0.34 9.62
N GLU A 103 1.66 0.98 8.83
CA GLU A 103 2.00 0.49 7.47
C GLU A 103 2.54 -0.94 7.51
N GLY A 104 2.26 -1.70 6.46
CA GLY A 104 2.63 -3.11 6.36
C GLY A 104 1.65 -4.07 7.04
N THR A 105 0.65 -3.57 7.77
CA THR A 105 -0.38 -4.43 8.38
C THR A 105 -1.35 -4.94 7.32
N PRO A 106 -1.66 -6.25 7.26
CA PRO A 106 -2.81 -6.76 6.51
C PRO A 106 -4.11 -6.17 7.05
N ILE A 107 -4.94 -5.63 6.18
CA ILE A 107 -6.21 -4.97 6.50
C ILE A 107 -7.36 -5.57 5.71
N PHE A 108 -8.58 -5.43 6.23
CA PHE A 108 -9.77 -6.03 5.68
C PHE A 108 -10.88 -5.00 5.45
N PRO A 109 -11.87 -5.28 4.58
CA PRO A 109 -12.97 -4.36 4.30
C PRO A 109 -13.74 -3.94 5.55
N ASN A 110 -14.14 -2.65 5.59
CA ASN A 110 -14.92 -1.99 6.63
C ASN A 110 -14.20 -1.73 7.96
N GLU A 111 -12.92 -2.06 8.07
CA GLU A 111 -12.09 -1.64 9.19
C GLU A 111 -11.64 -0.18 8.99
N PRO A 112 -11.72 0.69 9.99
CA PRO A 112 -11.09 2.00 9.91
C PRO A 112 -9.57 1.83 9.83
N ILE A 113 -8.97 2.31 8.73
CA ILE A 113 -7.52 2.39 8.53
C ILE A 113 -6.98 3.62 9.24
N ILE A 114 -7.72 4.72 9.17
CA ILE A 114 -7.45 5.97 9.87
C ILE A 114 -8.73 6.43 10.56
N LYS A 115 -8.63 6.84 11.80
CA LYS A 115 -9.67 7.52 12.56
C LYS A 115 -9.17 8.93 12.89
N VAL A 116 -10.01 9.95 12.61
CA VAL A 116 -9.73 11.35 12.89
C VAL A 116 -10.80 11.88 13.85
N ARG A 117 -10.38 12.62 14.88
CA ARG A 117 -11.25 13.32 15.82
C ARG A 117 -10.80 14.77 15.97
N GLY A 118 -11.66 15.72 15.75
CA GLY A 118 -11.36 17.13 15.93
C GLY A 118 -12.43 18.06 15.40
N PRO A 119 -12.16 19.38 15.35
CA PRO A 119 -13.09 20.35 14.79
C PRO A 119 -13.53 19.97 13.38
N ILE A 120 -14.84 20.07 13.12
CA ILE A 120 -15.46 19.54 11.87
C ILE A 120 -14.80 20.07 10.61
N ILE A 121 -14.38 21.34 10.59
CA ILE A 121 -13.75 21.97 9.42
C ILE A 121 -12.38 21.33 9.17
N GLU A 122 -11.56 21.20 10.22
CA GLU A 122 -10.22 20.61 10.12
C GLU A 122 -10.30 19.15 9.67
N ALA A 123 -11.17 18.38 10.34
CA ALA A 123 -11.35 16.96 10.05
C ALA A 123 -11.91 16.70 8.64
N GLN A 124 -12.70 17.64 8.08
CA GLN A 124 -13.26 17.51 6.72
C GLN A 124 -12.24 17.90 5.65
N LEU A 125 -11.47 18.98 5.83
CA LEU A 125 -10.55 19.51 4.81
C LEU A 125 -9.38 18.58 4.45
N ILE A 126 -9.09 17.59 5.27
CA ILE A 126 -8.00 16.62 5.04
C ILE A 126 -8.45 15.38 4.26
N GLU A 127 -9.74 15.21 3.97
CA GLU A 127 -10.33 14.02 3.34
C GLU A 127 -9.58 13.61 2.07
N THR A 128 -9.46 14.55 1.12
CA THR A 128 -8.89 14.27 -0.20
C THR A 128 -7.45 13.76 -0.11
N MET A 129 -6.59 14.40 0.68
CA MET A 129 -5.18 14.04 0.78
C MET A 129 -5.00 12.70 1.50
N LEU A 130 -5.79 12.44 2.55
CA LEU A 130 -5.78 11.13 3.22
C LEU A 130 -6.17 10.01 2.24
N LEU A 131 -7.24 10.21 1.48
CA LEU A 131 -7.72 9.23 0.51
C LEU A 131 -6.71 8.99 -0.62
N LEU A 132 -6.11 10.04 -1.19
CA LEU A 132 -5.09 9.90 -2.23
C LEU A 132 -3.90 9.07 -1.74
N SER A 133 -3.38 9.41 -0.55
CA SER A 133 -2.19 8.76 0.01
C SER A 133 -2.43 7.28 0.31
N ILE A 134 -3.54 6.98 0.99
CA ILE A 134 -3.87 5.61 1.41
C ILE A 134 -4.31 4.75 0.22
N ASN A 135 -5.16 5.29 -0.68
CA ASN A 135 -5.64 4.53 -1.84
C ASN A 135 -4.50 4.07 -2.74
N GLN A 136 -3.64 5.00 -3.15
CA GLN A 136 -2.56 4.70 -4.09
C GLN A 136 -1.56 3.73 -3.48
N GLN A 137 -1.02 4.05 -2.29
CA GLN A 137 0.04 3.23 -1.71
C GLN A 137 -0.46 1.88 -1.21
N SER A 138 -1.66 1.80 -0.61
CA SER A 138 -2.23 0.50 -0.19
C SER A 138 -2.56 -0.38 -1.40
N LEU A 139 -3.01 0.19 -2.52
CA LEU A 139 -3.25 -0.54 -3.76
C LEU A 139 -1.96 -1.21 -4.27
N ILE A 140 -0.88 -0.42 -4.38
CA ILE A 140 0.39 -0.91 -4.92
C ILE A 140 1.09 -1.86 -3.95
N ALA A 141 1.06 -1.58 -2.64
CA ALA A 141 1.60 -2.51 -1.63
C ALA A 141 0.86 -3.86 -1.65
N THR A 142 -0.46 -3.84 -1.83
CA THR A 142 -1.28 -5.05 -1.96
C THR A 142 -0.89 -5.84 -3.21
N LYS A 143 -0.75 -5.16 -4.36
CA LYS A 143 -0.35 -5.79 -5.63
C LYS A 143 1.07 -6.37 -5.53
N ALA A 144 2.01 -5.63 -4.95
CA ALA A 144 3.37 -6.11 -4.71
C ALA A 144 3.39 -7.37 -3.82
N ASN A 145 2.61 -7.37 -2.73
CA ASN A 145 2.53 -8.53 -1.84
C ASN A 145 1.97 -9.77 -2.56
N ARG A 146 1.01 -9.60 -3.49
CA ARG A 146 0.52 -10.71 -4.32
C ARG A 146 1.62 -11.27 -5.22
N LEU A 147 2.37 -10.40 -5.89
CA LEU A 147 3.50 -10.80 -6.76
C LEU A 147 4.59 -11.53 -5.99
N VAL A 148 4.98 -10.99 -4.82
CA VAL A 148 6.01 -11.60 -3.96
C VAL A 148 5.58 -12.99 -3.47
N ARG A 149 4.32 -13.17 -3.09
CA ARG A 149 3.80 -14.49 -2.70
C ARG A 149 3.76 -15.46 -3.88
N ALA A 150 3.39 -14.99 -5.08
CA ALA A 150 3.39 -15.79 -6.29
C ALA A 150 4.79 -16.28 -6.71
N ALA A 151 5.82 -15.54 -6.34
CA ALA A 151 7.21 -15.88 -6.62
C ALA A 151 7.80 -16.98 -5.72
N HIS A 152 7.05 -17.41 -4.69
CA HIS A 152 7.44 -18.53 -3.79
C HIS A 152 8.88 -18.43 -3.27
N GLY A 153 9.31 -17.27 -2.82
CA GLY A 153 10.65 -17.02 -2.27
C GLY A 153 11.66 -16.47 -3.28
N THR A 154 11.36 -16.51 -4.58
CA THR A 154 12.15 -15.82 -5.59
C THR A 154 12.00 -14.31 -5.43
N ALA A 155 13.09 -13.55 -5.63
CA ALA A 155 13.08 -12.10 -5.50
C ALA A 155 12.14 -11.45 -6.53
N VAL A 156 11.50 -10.32 -6.14
CA VAL A 156 10.69 -9.48 -7.04
C VAL A 156 11.20 -8.05 -6.95
N ALA A 157 11.57 -7.46 -8.08
CA ALA A 157 12.01 -6.06 -8.20
C ALA A 157 10.99 -5.21 -8.95
N GLU A 158 10.79 -3.97 -8.49
CA GLU A 158 9.88 -2.99 -9.10
C GLU A 158 10.58 -2.24 -10.24
N PHE A 159 10.03 -2.28 -11.46
CA PHE A 159 10.53 -1.58 -12.66
C PHE A 159 9.40 -0.80 -13.36
N GLY A 160 8.52 -0.20 -12.59
CA GLY A 160 7.33 0.49 -13.09
C GLY A 160 7.48 2.00 -13.24
N THR A 161 8.59 2.62 -12.81
CA THR A 161 8.76 4.08 -12.77
C THR A 161 8.28 4.80 -14.03
N ARG A 162 8.68 4.33 -15.23
CA ARG A 162 8.30 4.92 -16.52
C ARG A 162 6.88 4.52 -17.00
N ARG A 163 6.16 3.71 -16.24
CA ARG A 163 4.80 3.19 -16.54
C ARG A 163 3.76 3.73 -15.57
N ALA A 164 4.18 4.43 -14.53
CA ALA A 164 3.29 5.09 -13.58
C ALA A 164 2.49 6.20 -14.26
N GLN A 165 1.34 6.56 -13.69
CA GLN A 165 0.40 7.54 -14.24
C GLN A 165 0.75 8.98 -13.85
N GLY A 166 1.76 9.18 -13.00
CA GLY A 166 2.24 10.47 -12.56
C GLY A 166 3.56 10.36 -11.82
N VAL A 167 4.17 11.49 -11.49
CA VAL A 167 5.47 11.52 -10.79
C VAL A 167 5.34 10.96 -9.38
N ASP A 168 4.30 11.36 -8.66
CA ASP A 168 4.02 10.88 -7.30
C ASP A 168 3.78 9.37 -7.28
N GLU A 169 3.01 8.85 -8.24
CA GLU A 169 2.74 7.43 -8.38
C GLU A 169 4.02 6.64 -8.68
N ALA A 170 4.94 7.20 -9.45
CA ALA A 170 6.24 6.56 -9.70
C ALA A 170 7.08 6.47 -8.42
N VAL A 171 7.14 7.52 -7.63
CA VAL A 171 7.97 7.62 -6.43
C VAL A 171 7.36 6.86 -5.25
N TYR A 172 6.12 7.18 -4.89
CA TYR A 172 5.43 6.52 -3.77
C TYR A 172 4.94 5.12 -4.11
N GLY A 173 4.71 4.82 -5.39
CA GLY A 173 4.43 3.46 -5.84
C GLY A 173 5.62 2.51 -5.66
N ALA A 174 6.85 2.97 -5.93
CA ALA A 174 8.05 2.20 -5.64
C ALA A 174 8.22 1.97 -4.12
N ARG A 175 7.94 3.00 -3.28
CA ARG A 175 7.90 2.88 -1.82
C ARG A 175 6.89 1.83 -1.37
N ALA A 176 5.68 1.90 -1.89
CA ALA A 176 4.61 0.96 -1.58
C ALA A 176 4.93 -0.48 -2.03
N ALA A 177 5.54 -0.63 -3.21
CA ALA A 177 5.99 -1.93 -3.70
C ALA A 177 7.05 -2.56 -2.78
N TYR A 178 7.95 -1.74 -2.25
CA TYR A 178 8.95 -2.21 -1.28
C TYR A 178 8.30 -2.65 0.04
N ILE A 179 7.31 -1.89 0.56
CA ILE A 179 6.50 -2.32 1.72
C ILE A 179 5.84 -3.67 1.45
N GLY A 180 5.26 -3.87 0.26
CA GLY A 180 4.62 -5.12 -0.15
C GLY A 180 5.54 -6.31 -0.29
N GLY A 181 6.88 -6.09 -0.22
CA GLY A 181 7.90 -7.13 -0.19
C GLY A 181 8.88 -7.13 -1.38
N CYS A 182 8.72 -6.24 -2.37
CA CYS A 182 9.74 -6.08 -3.41
C CYS A 182 11.11 -5.78 -2.79
N VAL A 183 12.18 -6.27 -3.43
CA VAL A 183 13.54 -6.15 -2.88
C VAL A 183 14.29 -4.92 -3.37
N ALA A 184 13.86 -4.34 -4.49
CA ALA A 184 14.57 -3.24 -5.16
C ALA A 184 13.63 -2.47 -6.11
N THR A 185 14.10 -1.31 -6.58
CA THR A 185 13.43 -0.47 -7.59
C THR A 185 14.37 -0.13 -8.73
N SER A 186 13.82 0.29 -9.87
CA SER A 186 14.57 0.92 -10.97
C SER A 186 14.64 2.46 -10.86
N GLY A 187 13.94 3.03 -9.88
CA GLY A 187 13.80 4.47 -9.73
C GLY A 187 14.91 5.10 -8.90
N VAL A 188 15.59 6.11 -9.45
CA VAL A 188 16.67 6.83 -8.75
C VAL A 188 16.16 7.69 -7.60
N ILE A 189 14.98 8.34 -7.77
CA ILE A 189 14.39 9.14 -6.68
C ILE A 189 13.97 8.25 -5.49
N PRO A 190 13.24 7.12 -5.66
CA PRO A 190 12.95 6.22 -4.56
C PRO A 190 14.19 5.66 -3.84
N GLU A 191 15.27 5.40 -4.57
CA GLU A 191 16.55 5.01 -3.97
C GLU A 191 17.07 6.12 -3.06
N LYS A 192 17.16 7.34 -3.59
CA LYS A 192 17.68 8.50 -2.87
C LYS A 192 16.85 8.88 -1.64
N GLU A 193 15.53 8.97 -1.82
CA GLU A 193 14.63 9.50 -0.79
C GLU A 193 14.27 8.45 0.29
N PHE A 194 14.17 7.18 -0.09
CA PHE A 194 13.69 6.11 0.80
C PHE A 194 14.75 5.04 1.10
N GLY A 195 15.93 5.12 0.50
CA GLY A 195 16.96 4.12 0.69
C GLY A 195 16.63 2.74 0.11
N ILE A 196 15.72 2.67 -0.86
CA ILE A 196 15.35 1.42 -1.52
C ILE A 196 16.51 0.98 -2.42
N PRO A 197 17.01 -0.27 -2.31
CA PRO A 197 18.08 -0.74 -3.21
C PRO A 197 17.69 -0.58 -4.67
N SER A 198 18.60 -0.10 -5.52
CA SER A 198 18.39 -0.04 -6.96
C SER A 198 18.89 -1.30 -7.66
N VAL A 199 18.26 -1.64 -8.77
CA VAL A 199 18.74 -2.66 -9.71
C VAL A 199 19.13 -1.97 -11.01
N ASN A 200 20.40 -2.08 -11.35
CA ASN A 200 20.95 -1.51 -12.55
C ASN A 200 21.13 -2.59 -13.62
N THR A 201 20.79 -2.25 -14.85
CA THR A 201 20.97 -3.09 -16.04
C THR A 201 21.00 -2.21 -17.27
N MET A 202 21.47 -2.74 -18.39
CA MET A 202 21.28 -2.09 -19.69
C MET A 202 19.92 -2.42 -20.29
N ILE A 203 19.56 -1.74 -21.38
CA ILE A 203 18.42 -2.04 -22.24
C ILE A 203 18.90 -2.26 -23.68
N HIS A 204 18.01 -2.74 -24.57
CA HIS A 204 18.33 -3.12 -25.95
C HIS A 204 19.02 -2.01 -26.76
N SER A 205 18.71 -0.73 -26.52
CA SER A 205 19.36 0.40 -27.21
C SER A 205 20.87 0.49 -26.96
N TRP A 206 21.33 0.04 -25.77
CA TRP A 206 22.78 -0.06 -25.51
C TRP A 206 23.42 -1.07 -26.47
N VAL A 207 22.83 -2.26 -26.59
CA VAL A 207 23.36 -3.31 -27.47
C VAL A 207 23.35 -2.86 -28.93
N GLN A 208 22.27 -2.22 -29.36
CA GLN A 208 22.07 -1.76 -30.74
C GLN A 208 23.03 -0.62 -31.17
N LEU A 209 23.64 0.09 -30.22
CA LEU A 209 24.59 1.16 -30.53
C LEU A 209 25.99 0.66 -30.94
N PHE A 210 26.29 -0.61 -30.68
CA PHE A 210 27.57 -1.22 -31.00
C PHE A 210 27.51 -2.03 -32.28
N ASP A 211 28.66 -2.22 -32.95
CA ASP A 211 28.76 -3.02 -34.18
C ASP A 211 28.46 -4.50 -33.93
N SER A 212 28.67 -4.97 -32.69
CA SER A 212 28.28 -6.32 -32.27
C SER A 212 27.79 -6.35 -30.84
N GLU A 213 26.92 -7.35 -30.54
CA GLU A 213 26.44 -7.63 -29.20
C GLU A 213 27.56 -7.96 -28.22
N TYR A 214 28.61 -8.66 -28.71
CA TYR A 214 29.79 -8.96 -27.92
C TYR A 214 30.56 -7.68 -27.49
N ASP A 215 30.76 -6.71 -28.39
CA ASP A 215 31.43 -5.47 -28.06
C ASP A 215 30.63 -4.65 -27.04
N ALA A 216 29.31 -4.61 -27.19
CA ALA A 216 28.41 -3.99 -26.24
C ALA A 216 28.53 -4.61 -24.83
N PHE A 217 28.60 -5.92 -24.75
CA PHE A 217 28.72 -6.66 -23.47
C PHE A 217 30.11 -6.44 -22.85
N CYS A 218 31.16 -6.48 -23.64
CA CYS A 218 32.51 -6.21 -23.17
C CYS A 218 32.66 -4.79 -22.60
N GLU A 219 32.12 -3.78 -23.27
CA GLU A 219 32.21 -2.41 -22.77
C GLU A 219 31.40 -2.21 -21.49
N TYR A 220 30.21 -2.81 -21.40
CA TYR A 220 29.40 -2.77 -20.15
C TYR A 220 30.12 -3.48 -19.00
N ALA A 221 30.68 -4.64 -19.24
CA ALA A 221 31.45 -5.39 -18.23
C ALA A 221 32.67 -4.62 -17.72
N ARG A 222 33.38 -3.87 -18.60
CA ARG A 222 34.49 -3.02 -18.20
C ARG A 222 34.08 -1.86 -17.30
N ARG A 223 32.92 -1.27 -17.58
CA ARG A 223 32.41 -0.10 -16.83
C ARG A 223 31.74 -0.48 -15.51
N HIS A 224 31.12 -1.67 -15.45
CA HIS A 224 30.36 -2.15 -14.30
C HIS A 224 30.82 -3.55 -13.87
N PRO A 225 32.11 -3.76 -13.53
CA PRO A 225 32.61 -5.11 -13.25
C PRO A 225 32.04 -5.75 -11.98
N ASP A 226 31.58 -4.93 -11.02
CA ASP A 226 31.02 -5.41 -9.76
C ASP A 226 29.47 -5.59 -9.81
N ASP A 227 28.82 -5.06 -10.84
CA ASP A 227 27.35 -5.07 -10.99
C ASP A 227 26.94 -5.39 -12.46
N CYS A 228 27.67 -6.33 -13.09
CA CYS A 228 27.48 -6.63 -14.50
C CYS A 228 26.21 -7.47 -14.72
N THR A 229 25.14 -6.81 -15.20
CA THR A 229 23.88 -7.42 -15.61
C THR A 229 23.64 -7.17 -17.11
N LEU A 230 23.65 -8.23 -17.92
CA LEU A 230 23.54 -8.15 -19.37
C LEU A 230 22.15 -8.55 -19.87
N VAL A 231 21.53 -7.74 -20.74
CA VAL A 231 20.29 -8.09 -21.48
C VAL A 231 20.69 -8.96 -22.69
N VAL A 232 20.22 -10.21 -22.69
CA VAL A 232 20.74 -11.23 -23.61
C VAL A 232 19.76 -11.63 -24.73
N ASP A 233 18.63 -10.95 -24.85
CA ASP A 233 17.58 -11.27 -25.82
C ASP A 233 17.34 -10.17 -26.85
N THR A 234 18.37 -9.33 -27.12
CA THR A 234 18.27 -8.29 -28.15
C THR A 234 18.06 -8.88 -29.55
N TYR A 235 18.70 -10.00 -29.84
CA TYR A 235 18.61 -10.69 -31.15
C TYR A 235 18.16 -12.14 -30.99
N ASP A 236 18.98 -13.02 -30.39
CA ASP A 236 18.66 -14.41 -30.12
C ASP A 236 19.32 -14.85 -28.81
N THR A 237 18.51 -15.07 -27.78
CA THR A 237 18.99 -15.43 -26.44
C THR A 237 19.93 -16.62 -26.44
N ILE A 238 19.62 -17.68 -27.21
CA ILE A 238 20.34 -18.96 -27.15
C ILE A 238 21.51 -19.00 -28.13
N ARG A 239 21.34 -18.44 -29.35
CA ARG A 239 22.35 -18.56 -30.41
C ARG A 239 23.38 -17.45 -30.36
N SER A 240 23.04 -16.27 -29.81
CA SER A 240 23.95 -15.13 -29.76
C SER A 240 24.08 -14.54 -28.36
N GLY A 241 23.02 -14.18 -27.68
CA GLY A 241 23.04 -13.46 -26.41
C GLY A 241 23.86 -14.14 -25.33
N ILE A 242 23.51 -15.37 -24.93
CA ILE A 242 24.25 -16.13 -23.91
C ILE A 242 25.66 -16.49 -24.34
N PRO A 243 25.92 -16.97 -25.57
CA PRO A 243 27.30 -17.21 -26.01
C PRO A 243 28.18 -15.96 -25.95
N ASN A 244 27.67 -14.80 -26.41
CA ASN A 244 28.43 -13.55 -26.36
C ASN A 244 28.61 -13.03 -24.91
N ALA A 245 27.62 -13.22 -24.03
CA ALA A 245 27.71 -12.88 -22.61
C ALA A 245 28.80 -13.71 -21.92
N ILE A 246 28.79 -15.04 -22.10
CA ILE A 246 29.82 -15.93 -21.55
C ILE A 246 31.21 -15.52 -22.03
N LYS A 247 31.35 -15.28 -23.33
CA LYS A 247 32.62 -14.81 -23.89
C LYS A 247 33.08 -13.46 -23.29
N ALA A 248 32.16 -12.52 -23.08
CA ALA A 248 32.50 -11.26 -22.43
C ALA A 248 32.88 -11.44 -20.94
N PHE A 249 32.25 -12.39 -20.25
CA PHE A 249 32.67 -12.75 -18.87
C PHE A 249 34.07 -13.31 -18.84
N ASP A 250 34.39 -14.23 -19.74
CA ASP A 250 35.74 -14.85 -19.84
C ASP A 250 36.81 -13.80 -20.22
N ASP A 251 36.49 -12.95 -21.19
CA ASP A 251 37.50 -12.03 -21.76
C ASP A 251 37.66 -10.75 -20.91
N VAL A 252 36.68 -10.33 -20.14
CA VAL A 252 36.69 -9.07 -19.41
C VAL A 252 36.63 -9.24 -17.90
N LEU A 253 35.63 -9.99 -17.34
CA LEU A 253 35.44 -10.09 -15.90
C LEU A 253 36.43 -11.04 -15.26
N ALA A 254 36.66 -12.23 -15.84
CA ALA A 254 37.56 -13.23 -15.28
C ALA A 254 38.99 -12.73 -15.10
N PRO A 255 39.63 -11.97 -16.08
CA PRO A 255 40.93 -11.37 -15.88
C PRO A 255 41.00 -10.33 -14.76
N LEU A 256 39.85 -9.70 -14.42
CA LEU A 256 39.73 -8.76 -13.30
C LEU A 256 39.46 -9.45 -11.96
N GLY A 257 39.34 -10.77 -11.95
CA GLY A 257 38.93 -11.55 -10.78
C GLY A 257 37.49 -11.30 -10.36
N LYS A 258 36.62 -10.84 -11.30
CA LYS A 258 35.22 -10.52 -11.08
C LYS A 258 34.30 -11.59 -11.66
N ARG A 259 33.06 -11.63 -11.14
CA ARG A 259 32.01 -12.55 -11.58
C ARG A 259 30.84 -11.75 -12.14
N PRO A 260 30.11 -12.27 -13.18
CA PRO A 260 28.86 -11.66 -13.62
C PRO A 260 27.83 -11.71 -12.50
N LYS A 261 27.07 -10.62 -12.35
CA LYS A 261 25.96 -10.60 -11.40
C LYS A 261 24.75 -11.34 -11.95
N SER A 262 24.31 -10.98 -13.15
CA SER A 262 23.14 -11.62 -13.76
C SER A 262 23.07 -11.45 -15.27
N VAL A 263 22.19 -12.27 -15.88
CA VAL A 263 21.65 -12.04 -17.24
C VAL A 263 20.17 -11.77 -17.16
N ARG A 264 19.63 -10.93 -18.06
CA ARG A 264 18.22 -10.57 -18.12
C ARG A 264 17.56 -11.05 -19.41
N ILE A 265 16.43 -11.71 -19.28
CA ILE A 265 15.56 -12.17 -20.35
C ILE A 265 14.27 -11.34 -20.29
N ASP A 266 13.93 -10.61 -21.36
CA ASP A 266 12.79 -9.68 -21.46
C ASP A 266 11.73 -10.12 -22.47
N SER A 267 11.96 -11.24 -23.18
CA SER A 267 11.07 -11.70 -24.26
C SER A 267 11.10 -13.21 -24.46
N GLY A 268 10.12 -13.72 -25.23
CA GLY A 268 9.98 -15.13 -25.55
C GLY A 268 9.34 -15.97 -24.45
N ASP A 269 9.46 -17.29 -24.57
CA ASP A 269 9.04 -18.23 -23.50
C ASP A 269 10.09 -18.26 -22.38
N ILE A 270 9.86 -17.45 -21.37
CA ILE A 270 10.83 -17.26 -20.25
C ILE A 270 11.05 -18.59 -19.50
N THR A 271 10.01 -19.41 -19.33
CA THR A 271 10.14 -20.71 -18.65
C THR A 271 11.10 -21.63 -19.40
N TYR A 272 10.92 -21.72 -20.70
CA TYR A 272 11.81 -22.53 -21.55
C TYR A 272 13.22 -21.94 -21.61
N LEU A 273 13.32 -20.61 -21.86
CA LEU A 273 14.61 -19.93 -22.02
C LEU A 273 15.44 -19.98 -20.74
N SER A 274 14.83 -19.70 -19.56
CA SER A 274 15.57 -19.70 -18.30
C SER A 274 16.19 -21.07 -17.97
N LYS A 275 15.50 -22.17 -18.27
CA LYS A 275 16.06 -23.51 -18.08
C LYS A 275 17.27 -23.77 -18.97
N ARG A 276 17.21 -23.31 -20.23
CA ARG A 276 18.34 -23.47 -21.17
C ARG A 276 19.50 -22.55 -20.82
N VAL A 277 19.21 -21.30 -20.48
CA VAL A 277 20.21 -20.32 -20.07
C VAL A 277 20.93 -20.78 -18.82
N ARG A 278 20.23 -21.28 -17.81
CA ARG A 278 20.84 -21.85 -16.60
C ARG A 278 21.83 -22.97 -16.92
N LYS A 279 21.42 -23.90 -17.79
CA LYS A 279 22.30 -25.00 -18.20
C LYS A 279 23.56 -24.48 -18.95
N MET A 280 23.41 -23.47 -19.80
CA MET A 280 24.54 -22.90 -20.54
C MET A 280 25.53 -22.20 -19.61
N LEU A 281 25.03 -21.41 -18.65
CA LEU A 281 25.83 -20.72 -17.65
C LEU A 281 26.56 -21.72 -16.73
N ASP A 282 25.88 -22.78 -16.28
CA ASP A 282 26.48 -23.82 -15.44
C ASP A 282 27.63 -24.56 -16.16
N VAL A 283 27.43 -24.92 -17.42
CA VAL A 283 28.46 -25.58 -18.25
C VAL A 283 29.68 -24.67 -18.48
N ALA A 284 29.41 -23.36 -18.59
CA ALA A 284 30.47 -22.34 -18.77
C ALA A 284 31.18 -21.98 -17.45
N GLY A 285 30.78 -22.53 -16.31
CA GLY A 285 31.41 -22.24 -15.01
C GLY A 285 30.86 -21.02 -14.28
N TYR A 286 29.65 -20.55 -14.64
CA TYR A 286 28.92 -19.42 -14.02
C TYR A 286 27.63 -19.85 -13.31
N PRO A 287 27.65 -20.84 -12.37
CA PRO A 287 26.46 -21.26 -11.65
C PRO A 287 25.90 -20.19 -10.70
N ASP A 288 26.72 -19.21 -10.35
CA ASP A 288 26.42 -18.07 -9.48
C ASP A 288 25.89 -16.83 -10.23
N CYS A 289 25.82 -16.88 -11.56
CA CYS A 289 25.22 -15.79 -12.36
C CYS A 289 23.69 -15.93 -12.29
N ASP A 290 23.01 -14.92 -11.70
CA ASP A 290 21.56 -14.89 -11.58
C ASP A 290 20.87 -14.75 -12.96
N ILE A 291 19.65 -15.25 -13.05
CA ILE A 291 18.77 -15.05 -14.21
C ILE A 291 17.61 -14.17 -13.79
N MET A 292 17.54 -12.98 -14.38
CA MET A 292 16.43 -12.05 -14.20
C MET A 292 15.40 -12.20 -15.33
N ALA A 293 14.13 -12.23 -14.98
CA ALA A 293 13.03 -12.30 -15.96
C ALA A 293 12.15 -11.05 -15.88
N SER A 294 11.80 -10.49 -17.03
CA SER A 294 10.90 -9.34 -17.16
C SER A 294 9.95 -9.54 -18.33
N ASN A 295 9.06 -8.61 -18.58
CA ASN A 295 8.01 -8.59 -19.60
C ASN A 295 6.60 -8.87 -19.10
N SER A 296 5.84 -7.81 -18.84
CA SER A 296 4.40 -7.81 -18.51
C SER A 296 3.96 -8.87 -17.48
N LEU A 297 4.84 -9.17 -16.53
CA LEU A 297 4.62 -10.18 -15.50
C LEU A 297 3.54 -9.74 -14.52
N ASP A 298 2.69 -10.68 -14.13
CA ASP A 298 1.73 -10.56 -13.04
C ASP A 298 1.80 -11.81 -12.14
N GLU A 299 1.02 -11.82 -11.04
CA GLU A 299 1.04 -12.91 -10.06
C GLU A 299 0.63 -14.27 -10.66
N HIS A 300 -0.26 -14.28 -11.64
CA HIS A 300 -0.71 -15.52 -12.28
C HIS A 300 0.39 -16.10 -13.17
N LEU A 301 1.01 -15.27 -13.99
CA LEU A 301 2.11 -15.68 -14.86
C LEU A 301 3.35 -16.10 -14.07
N ILE A 302 3.69 -15.36 -13.00
CA ILE A 302 4.80 -15.72 -12.11
C ILE A 302 4.54 -17.08 -11.45
N SER A 303 3.34 -17.28 -10.89
CA SER A 303 2.96 -18.57 -10.26
C SER A 303 3.03 -19.72 -11.25
N ASP A 304 2.60 -19.53 -12.49
CA ASP A 304 2.65 -20.54 -13.55
C ASP A 304 4.10 -20.86 -13.95
N MET A 305 4.94 -19.85 -14.15
CA MET A 305 6.38 -20.02 -14.42
C MET A 305 7.08 -20.82 -13.32
N VAL A 306 6.81 -20.48 -12.04
CA VAL A 306 7.38 -21.19 -10.89
C VAL A 306 6.91 -22.64 -10.87
N SER A 307 5.61 -22.88 -11.07
CA SER A 307 5.05 -24.25 -11.09
C SER A 307 5.64 -25.12 -12.20
N GLN A 308 5.96 -24.51 -13.34
CA GLN A 308 6.63 -25.18 -14.45
C GLN A 308 8.16 -25.32 -14.26
N GLY A 309 8.71 -24.84 -13.15
CA GLY A 309 10.11 -24.98 -12.79
C GLY A 309 11.06 -24.06 -13.56
N ALA A 310 10.59 -22.82 -13.90
CA ALA A 310 11.46 -21.78 -14.43
C ALA A 310 12.69 -21.56 -13.52
N LYS A 311 13.84 -21.27 -14.13
CA LYS A 311 15.10 -21.03 -13.42
C LYS A 311 15.36 -19.51 -13.39
N VAL A 312 14.54 -18.83 -12.60
CA VAL A 312 14.59 -17.38 -12.43
C VAL A 312 14.95 -17.05 -10.99
N ASP A 313 15.91 -16.18 -10.79
CA ASP A 313 16.39 -15.74 -9.48
C ASP A 313 15.78 -14.39 -9.06
N CYS A 314 15.33 -13.58 -10.04
CA CYS A 314 14.61 -12.35 -9.79
C CYS A 314 13.58 -12.05 -10.89
N PHE A 315 12.31 -11.83 -10.49
CA PHE A 315 11.26 -11.33 -11.36
C PHE A 315 11.24 -9.80 -11.34
N ILE A 316 11.32 -9.18 -12.50
CA ILE A 316 11.27 -7.74 -12.70
C ILE A 316 9.87 -7.36 -13.18
N VAL A 317 9.11 -6.63 -12.37
CA VAL A 317 7.71 -6.29 -12.66
C VAL A 317 7.54 -4.79 -12.85
N GLY A 318 6.95 -4.39 -13.97
CA GLY A 318 6.74 -3.00 -14.37
C GLY A 318 5.28 -2.56 -14.29
N GLU A 319 4.65 -2.38 -15.47
CA GLU A 319 3.31 -1.79 -15.61
C GLU A 319 2.22 -2.52 -14.82
N ARG A 320 2.24 -3.86 -14.78
CA ARG A 320 1.23 -4.65 -14.09
C ARG A 320 1.22 -4.41 -12.58
N LEU A 321 2.39 -4.06 -12.01
CA LEU A 321 2.52 -3.68 -10.61
C LEU A 321 2.11 -2.23 -10.39
N ILE A 322 2.82 -1.27 -11.04
CA ILE A 322 2.73 0.15 -10.70
C ILE A 322 1.37 0.78 -11.03
N THR A 323 0.60 0.19 -11.92
CA THR A 323 -0.77 0.62 -12.27
C THR A 323 -1.83 -0.27 -11.62
N SER A 324 -1.45 -1.35 -10.95
CA SER A 324 -2.39 -2.41 -10.50
C SER A 324 -3.39 -2.78 -11.60
N ALA A 325 -2.88 -3.09 -12.79
CA ALA A 325 -3.61 -3.12 -14.06
C ALA A 325 -4.93 -3.92 -14.05
N ALA A 326 -5.01 -5.00 -13.26
CA ALA A 326 -6.22 -5.83 -13.17
C ALA A 326 -7.30 -5.21 -12.26
N SER A 327 -6.90 -4.41 -11.27
CA SER A 327 -7.81 -3.76 -10.32
C SER A 327 -7.26 -2.38 -9.93
N PRO A 328 -7.47 -1.33 -10.74
CA PRO A 328 -6.76 -0.04 -10.60
C PRO A 328 -7.31 0.86 -9.49
N LEU A 329 -8.26 0.38 -8.69
CA LEU A 329 -8.90 1.17 -7.63
C LEU A 329 -8.84 0.44 -6.29
N PHE A 330 -8.38 1.15 -5.25
CA PHE A 330 -8.49 0.68 -3.87
C PHE A 330 -9.89 0.92 -3.30
N GLY A 331 -10.49 2.05 -3.65
CA GLY A 331 -11.86 2.40 -3.30
C GLY A 331 -12.06 2.75 -1.82
N GLY A 332 -11.08 3.40 -1.22
CA GLY A 332 -11.20 4.00 0.11
C GLY A 332 -12.29 5.06 0.16
N VAL A 333 -12.86 5.22 1.33
CA VAL A 333 -13.89 6.25 1.63
C VAL A 333 -13.61 6.85 3.00
N TYR A 334 -13.99 8.11 3.17
CA TYR A 334 -13.87 8.86 4.42
C TYR A 334 -15.26 9.27 4.88
N LYS A 335 -15.69 8.86 6.08
CA LYS A 335 -17.09 8.99 6.49
C LYS A 335 -17.22 9.40 7.93
N LEU A 336 -18.12 10.38 8.17
CA LEU A 336 -18.53 10.80 9.51
C LEU A 336 -19.14 9.61 10.27
N SER A 337 -18.58 9.31 11.44
CA SER A 337 -19.04 8.19 12.30
C SER A 337 -19.66 8.64 13.61
N ALA A 338 -19.28 9.81 14.14
CA ALA A 338 -19.86 10.41 15.34
C ALA A 338 -19.59 11.92 15.40
N ILE A 339 -20.28 12.61 16.32
CA ILE A 339 -19.98 13.96 16.78
C ILE A 339 -19.98 14.00 18.31
N GLU A 340 -19.38 15.02 18.90
CA GLU A 340 -19.57 15.33 20.33
C GLU A 340 -20.65 16.35 20.51
N LYS A 341 -21.56 16.10 21.46
CA LYS A 341 -22.57 17.04 21.88
C LYS A 341 -22.80 16.90 23.39
N ASP A 342 -22.76 18.03 24.10
CA ASP A 342 -22.93 18.07 25.56
C ASP A 342 -22.02 17.09 26.31
N GLY A 343 -20.75 16.96 25.85
CA GLY A 343 -19.76 16.07 26.46
C GLY A 343 -19.99 14.57 26.19
N LYS A 344 -20.89 14.23 25.26
CA LYS A 344 -21.20 12.83 24.89
C LYS A 344 -20.96 12.59 23.42
N THR A 345 -20.42 11.42 23.10
CA THR A 345 -20.34 10.94 21.73
C THR A 345 -21.73 10.58 21.20
N VAL A 346 -22.14 11.21 20.13
CA VAL A 346 -23.42 10.97 19.43
C VAL A 346 -23.13 10.27 18.11
N PRO A 347 -23.49 8.99 17.98
CA PRO A 347 -23.20 8.22 16.77
C PRO A 347 -23.92 8.77 15.55
N LYS A 348 -23.25 8.67 14.41
CA LYS A 348 -23.78 9.06 13.08
C LYS A 348 -23.68 7.87 12.14
N ILE A 349 -24.74 7.68 11.34
CA ILE A 349 -24.82 6.59 10.38
C ILE A 349 -25.31 7.11 9.03
N ASN A 350 -24.72 6.62 7.96
CA ASN A 350 -25.23 6.83 6.61
C ASN A 350 -26.00 5.58 6.19
N LEU A 351 -27.31 5.73 5.99
CA LEU A 351 -28.19 4.69 5.47
C LEU A 351 -28.31 4.84 3.95
N SER A 352 -27.80 3.89 3.23
CA SER A 352 -27.85 3.85 1.76
C SER A 352 -28.82 2.78 1.28
N GLU A 353 -29.48 2.98 0.14
CA GLU A 353 -30.22 1.93 -0.56
C GLU A 353 -29.33 0.72 -0.89
N ASN A 354 -28.04 0.94 -1.08
CA ASN A 354 -27.07 -0.14 -1.16
C ASN A 354 -26.59 -0.50 0.24
N VAL A 355 -27.04 -1.62 0.79
CA VAL A 355 -26.71 -2.13 2.13
C VAL A 355 -25.19 -2.16 2.40
N ARG A 356 -24.39 -2.47 1.38
CA ARG A 356 -22.91 -2.47 1.50
C ARG A 356 -22.30 -1.06 1.72
N LYS A 357 -23.09 0.00 1.56
CA LYS A 357 -22.68 1.39 1.79
C LYS A 357 -23.10 1.93 3.16
N ILE A 358 -23.82 1.15 3.95
CA ILE A 358 -24.18 1.51 5.33
C ILE A 358 -22.89 1.57 6.14
N THR A 359 -22.69 2.69 6.84
CA THR A 359 -21.50 2.92 7.65
C THR A 359 -21.63 2.27 9.04
N ILE A 360 -20.50 1.99 9.67
CA ILE A 360 -20.45 1.58 11.07
C ILE A 360 -20.30 2.87 11.91
N PRO A 361 -21.26 3.18 12.80
CA PRO A 361 -21.27 4.40 13.59
C PRO A 361 -20.23 4.39 14.72
N SER A 362 -20.14 5.50 15.46
CA SER A 362 -19.39 5.71 16.70
C SER A 362 -17.88 5.79 16.55
N SER A 363 -17.19 6.21 17.60
CA SER A 363 -15.76 6.10 17.74
C SER A 363 -15.40 4.64 18.05
N LYS A 364 -14.44 4.10 17.30
CA LYS A 364 -14.17 2.66 17.27
C LYS A 364 -12.68 2.34 17.45
N GLN A 365 -12.42 1.17 18.01
CA GLN A 365 -11.12 0.50 17.99
C GLN A 365 -11.24 -0.79 17.18
N VAL A 366 -10.15 -1.25 16.60
CA VAL A 366 -10.03 -2.55 15.94
C VAL A 366 -9.09 -3.43 16.75
N TYR A 367 -9.59 -4.58 17.21
CA TYR A 367 -8.81 -5.59 17.89
C TYR A 367 -8.56 -6.78 16.97
N ARG A 368 -7.31 -7.10 16.68
CA ARG A 368 -6.93 -8.37 16.06
C ARG A 368 -6.79 -9.44 17.13
N LEU A 369 -7.53 -10.53 17.01
CA LEU A 369 -7.45 -11.69 17.85
C LEU A 369 -6.45 -12.67 17.25
N ILE A 370 -5.49 -13.08 18.05
CA ILE A 370 -4.37 -13.92 17.62
C ILE A 370 -4.36 -15.18 18.48
N ASP A 371 -4.36 -16.32 17.85
CA ASP A 371 -4.23 -17.63 18.51
C ASP A 371 -2.88 -17.77 19.21
N LYS A 372 -2.89 -18.11 20.49
CA LYS A 372 -1.66 -18.20 21.30
C LYS A 372 -0.72 -19.31 20.90
N ASP A 373 -1.28 -20.43 20.39
CA ASP A 373 -0.48 -21.61 20.08
C ASP A 373 0.20 -21.49 18.72
N SER A 374 -0.54 -21.02 17.71
CA SER A 374 -0.06 -20.92 16.32
C SER A 374 0.50 -19.55 15.96
N GLY A 375 0.19 -18.50 16.71
CA GLY A 375 0.48 -17.09 16.36
C GLY A 375 -0.32 -16.58 15.15
N LYS A 376 -1.33 -17.32 14.69
CA LYS A 376 -2.15 -16.95 13.54
C LYS A 376 -3.27 -15.98 13.93
N ALA A 377 -3.53 -15.03 13.04
CA ALA A 377 -4.68 -14.13 13.18
C ALA A 377 -5.99 -14.89 12.98
N ILE A 378 -6.90 -14.81 13.93
CA ILE A 378 -8.19 -15.51 13.92
C ILE A 378 -9.28 -14.65 13.29
N ALA A 379 -9.39 -13.40 13.77
CA ALA A 379 -10.43 -12.45 13.40
C ALA A 379 -10.01 -11.04 13.81
N ASP A 380 -10.66 -10.04 13.21
CA ASP A 380 -10.62 -8.67 13.71
C ASP A 380 -12.01 -8.31 14.26
N VAL A 381 -12.04 -7.60 15.39
CA VAL A 381 -13.28 -7.18 16.04
C VAL A 381 -13.27 -5.67 16.20
N LEU A 382 -14.28 -5.01 15.61
CA LEU A 382 -14.53 -3.60 15.83
C LEU A 382 -15.34 -3.45 17.14
N THR A 383 -14.84 -2.59 18.02
CA THR A 383 -15.48 -2.30 19.31
C THR A 383 -15.74 -0.80 19.45
N LEU A 384 -16.57 -0.40 20.40
CA LEU A 384 -16.51 0.99 20.89
C LEU A 384 -15.15 1.25 21.55
N ASP A 385 -14.69 2.51 21.55
CA ASP A 385 -13.37 2.88 22.05
C ASP A 385 -13.12 2.50 23.51
N ASP A 386 -14.15 2.50 24.34
CA ASP A 386 -14.11 2.19 25.76
C ASP A 386 -14.25 0.69 26.07
N GLU A 387 -14.53 -0.14 25.05
CA GLU A 387 -14.62 -1.59 25.24
C GLU A 387 -13.23 -2.23 25.30
N ILE A 388 -13.09 -3.17 26.23
CA ILE A 388 -11.89 -4.01 26.37
C ILE A 388 -12.31 -5.46 26.20
N ILE A 389 -11.62 -6.19 25.32
CA ILE A 389 -11.82 -7.62 25.17
C ILE A 389 -11.07 -8.37 26.27
N ASP A 390 -11.78 -9.14 27.09
CA ASP A 390 -11.23 -9.95 28.18
C ASP A 390 -10.61 -11.25 27.62
N GLU A 391 -9.29 -11.29 27.54
CA GLU A 391 -8.52 -12.45 27.00
C GLU A 391 -8.56 -13.69 27.89
N THR A 392 -9.11 -13.57 29.12
CA THR A 392 -9.20 -14.68 30.07
C THR A 392 -10.47 -15.50 29.91
N LYS A 393 -11.41 -15.04 29.07
CA LYS A 393 -12.71 -15.67 28.83
C LYS A 393 -12.89 -16.02 27.36
N PRO A 394 -13.71 -17.05 27.05
CA PRO A 394 -14.11 -17.31 25.69
C PRO A 394 -14.79 -16.09 25.05
N TYR A 395 -14.44 -15.79 23.80
CA TYR A 395 -15.04 -14.71 23.02
C TYR A 395 -15.90 -15.28 21.90
N VAL A 396 -17.13 -14.79 21.78
CA VAL A 396 -18.07 -15.24 20.73
C VAL A 396 -18.01 -14.26 19.56
N LEU A 397 -17.39 -14.68 18.48
CA LEU A 397 -17.48 -14.04 17.16
C LEU A 397 -18.86 -14.29 16.56
N PHE A 398 -19.39 -13.32 15.82
CA PHE A 398 -20.61 -13.49 15.02
C PHE A 398 -20.59 -12.56 13.80
N ASP A 399 -21.07 -13.07 12.67
CA ASP A 399 -21.21 -12.28 11.45
C ASP A 399 -22.26 -11.17 11.69
N PRO A 400 -21.92 -9.88 11.52
CA PRO A 400 -22.84 -8.77 11.81
C PRO A 400 -24.12 -8.76 10.99
N ASP A 401 -24.10 -9.35 9.79
CA ASP A 401 -25.26 -9.43 8.89
C ASP A 401 -25.99 -10.76 9.00
N PHE A 402 -25.30 -11.84 9.45
CA PHE A 402 -25.85 -13.20 9.62
C PHE A 402 -25.58 -13.70 11.05
N THR A 403 -26.22 -13.09 12.04
CA THR A 403 -25.96 -13.28 13.49
C THR A 403 -26.10 -14.71 14.02
N TRP A 404 -26.66 -15.62 13.23
CA TRP A 404 -26.71 -17.06 13.52
C TRP A 404 -25.36 -17.77 13.25
N LYS A 405 -24.48 -17.19 12.40
CA LYS A 405 -23.13 -17.68 12.20
C LYS A 405 -22.27 -17.20 13.36
N ARG A 406 -21.97 -18.11 14.26
CA ARG A 406 -21.20 -17.84 15.47
C ARG A 406 -20.03 -18.80 15.60
N LYS A 407 -18.96 -18.31 16.20
CA LYS A 407 -17.79 -19.11 16.55
C LYS A 407 -17.29 -18.66 17.93
N GLU A 408 -17.21 -19.59 18.86
CA GLU A 408 -16.56 -19.36 20.14
C GLU A 408 -15.06 -19.60 19.98
N ILE A 409 -14.26 -18.71 20.51
CA ILE A 409 -12.79 -18.78 20.49
C ILE A 409 -12.26 -18.66 21.91
N GLU A 410 -11.24 -19.47 22.20
CA GLU A 410 -10.50 -19.52 23.44
C GLU A 410 -9.00 -19.41 23.14
N ASN A 411 -8.18 -19.24 24.15
CA ASN A 411 -6.72 -19.26 24.04
C ASN A 411 -6.16 -18.25 23.02
N PHE A 412 -6.61 -17.01 23.08
CA PHE A 412 -6.16 -15.92 22.21
C PHE A 412 -5.53 -14.77 22.99
N VAL A 413 -4.80 -13.92 22.30
CA VAL A 413 -4.39 -12.57 22.71
C VAL A 413 -4.95 -11.56 21.76
N THR A 414 -5.08 -10.31 22.23
CA THR A 414 -5.56 -9.20 21.41
C THR A 414 -4.46 -8.21 21.09
N ARG A 415 -4.56 -7.57 19.94
CA ARG A 415 -3.74 -6.43 19.56
C ARG A 415 -4.62 -5.31 19.01
N LYS A 416 -4.54 -4.13 19.62
CA LYS A 416 -5.15 -2.93 19.05
C LYS A 416 -4.42 -2.56 17.75
N LEU A 417 -5.18 -2.38 16.66
CA LEU A 417 -4.61 -2.01 15.37
C LEU A 417 -4.52 -0.50 15.18
N LEU A 418 -5.51 0.27 15.66
CA LEU A 418 -5.44 1.74 15.62
C LEU A 418 -4.54 2.23 16.75
N VAL A 419 -3.40 2.81 16.38
CA VAL A 419 -2.44 3.42 17.31
C VAL A 419 -2.47 4.94 17.17
N PRO A 420 -2.16 5.72 18.23
CA PRO A 420 -2.15 7.17 18.15
C PRO A 420 -1.03 7.66 17.23
N ILE A 421 -1.36 8.57 16.33
CA ILE A 421 -0.45 9.22 15.38
C ILE A 421 -0.27 10.69 15.72
N PHE A 422 -1.40 11.41 15.94
CA PHE A 422 -1.42 12.78 16.41
C PHE A 422 -2.33 12.91 17.61
N GLU A 423 -1.94 13.76 18.59
CA GLU A 423 -2.73 14.16 19.74
C GLU A 423 -2.76 15.68 19.81
N GLY A 424 -3.94 16.29 19.71
CA GLY A 424 -4.09 17.73 19.65
C GLY A 424 -3.28 18.37 18.50
N GLY A 425 -3.18 17.73 17.37
CA GLY A 425 -2.41 18.16 16.19
C GLY A 425 -0.90 17.99 16.31
N LYS A 426 -0.41 17.36 17.37
CA LYS A 426 1.03 17.08 17.55
C LYS A 426 1.31 15.61 17.28
N LYS A 427 2.29 15.34 16.44
CA LYS A 427 2.76 13.98 16.15
C LYS A 427 3.29 13.33 17.42
N VAL A 428 2.77 12.14 17.72
CA VAL A 428 3.20 11.29 18.84
C VAL A 428 3.73 9.93 18.37
N TYR A 429 3.60 9.63 17.08
CA TYR A 429 4.02 8.38 16.48
C TYR A 429 5.48 8.44 16.04
N GLU A 430 6.26 7.46 16.44
CA GLU A 430 7.61 7.23 15.96
C GLU A 430 7.55 6.33 14.72
N GLU A 431 7.91 6.88 13.55
CA GLU A 431 7.86 6.15 12.29
C GLU A 431 9.01 5.15 12.21
N PRO A 432 8.73 3.85 11.98
CA PRO A 432 9.77 2.88 11.70
C PRO A 432 10.46 3.17 10.36
N SER A 433 11.69 2.70 10.19
CA SER A 433 12.36 2.75 8.89
C SER A 433 11.58 1.93 7.84
N LEU A 434 11.71 2.31 6.57
CA LEU A 434 11.01 1.62 5.49
C LEU A 434 11.36 0.12 5.43
N LYS A 435 12.59 -0.25 5.78
CA LYS A 435 13.02 -1.65 5.87
C LYS A 435 12.28 -2.39 6.99
N GLU A 436 12.12 -1.77 8.16
CA GLU A 436 11.36 -2.37 9.27
C GLU A 436 9.89 -2.56 8.91
N ILE A 437 9.29 -1.59 8.21
CA ILE A 437 7.91 -1.69 7.71
C ILE A 437 7.78 -2.86 6.73
N ARG A 438 8.71 -3.02 5.78
CA ARG A 438 8.74 -4.16 4.86
C ARG A 438 8.85 -5.50 5.58
N ASP A 439 9.81 -5.60 6.49
CA ASP A 439 10.03 -6.84 7.26
C ASP A 439 8.82 -7.14 8.16
N TYR A 440 8.18 -6.11 8.70
CA TYR A 440 6.92 -6.24 9.45
C TYR A 440 5.79 -6.73 8.55
N CYS A 441 5.63 -6.17 7.35
CA CYS A 441 4.60 -6.60 6.39
C CYS A 441 4.71 -8.10 6.06
N LEU A 442 5.91 -8.58 5.78
CA LEU A 442 6.15 -10.00 5.49
C LEU A 442 5.76 -10.87 6.70
N ARG A 443 6.25 -10.53 7.89
CA ARG A 443 5.87 -11.26 9.12
C ARG A 443 4.38 -11.24 9.40
N GLN A 444 3.69 -10.10 9.20
CA GLN A 444 2.25 -10.00 9.42
C GLN A 444 1.43 -10.77 8.38
N THR A 445 1.87 -10.79 7.13
CA THR A 445 1.26 -11.63 6.10
C THR A 445 1.36 -13.11 6.45
N ASP A 446 2.46 -13.55 7.06
CA ASP A 446 2.67 -14.93 7.49
C ASP A 446 1.76 -15.33 8.66
N THR A 447 1.23 -14.37 9.44
CA THR A 447 0.24 -14.67 10.49
C THR A 447 -1.12 -15.05 9.93
N LEU A 448 -1.41 -14.73 8.67
CA LEU A 448 -2.68 -15.11 8.04
C LEU A 448 -2.68 -16.61 7.67
N TRP A 449 -3.88 -17.22 7.71
CA TRP A 449 -4.08 -18.58 7.24
C TRP A 449 -3.89 -18.67 5.72
N ASP A 450 -3.41 -19.81 5.23
CA ASP A 450 -3.12 -20.00 3.82
C ASP A 450 -4.37 -19.88 2.93
N GLU A 451 -5.53 -20.24 3.47
CA GLU A 451 -6.81 -20.09 2.80
C GLU A 451 -7.18 -18.62 2.54
N VAL A 452 -6.80 -17.71 3.41
CA VAL A 452 -7.01 -16.25 3.23
C VAL A 452 -6.04 -15.70 2.19
N LYS A 453 -4.87 -16.33 2.05
CA LYS A 453 -3.80 -15.91 1.11
C LYS A 453 -3.98 -16.41 -0.32
N ARG A 454 -4.99 -17.22 -0.65
CA ARG A 454 -5.24 -17.73 -2.01
C ARG A 454 -5.43 -16.57 -2.99
N PHE A 455 -4.97 -16.75 -4.23
CA PHE A 455 -5.21 -15.79 -5.31
C PHE A 455 -6.63 -15.90 -5.86
N GLU A 456 -7.14 -17.13 -5.93
CA GLU A 456 -8.48 -17.42 -6.40
C GLU A 456 -9.36 -17.92 -5.25
N ASN A 457 -10.56 -17.36 -5.15
CA ASN A 457 -11.55 -17.70 -4.13
C ASN A 457 -10.96 -17.81 -2.71
N PRO A 458 -10.30 -16.75 -2.19
CA PRO A 458 -9.76 -16.77 -0.84
C PRO A 458 -10.87 -16.94 0.19
N HIS A 459 -10.53 -17.60 1.32
CA HIS A 459 -11.44 -17.65 2.46
C HIS A 459 -11.67 -16.24 3.01
N LYS A 460 -12.93 -15.89 3.28
CA LYS A 460 -13.29 -14.61 3.87
C LYS A 460 -12.78 -14.57 5.32
N TYR A 461 -11.88 -13.65 5.60
CA TYR A 461 -11.44 -13.37 6.97
C TYR A 461 -12.58 -12.76 7.79
N TYR A 462 -12.66 -13.09 9.07
CA TYR A 462 -13.71 -12.60 9.95
C TYR A 462 -13.40 -11.17 10.41
N VAL A 463 -14.28 -10.24 10.08
CA VAL A 463 -14.32 -8.87 10.60
C VAL A 463 -15.66 -8.66 11.22
N ASP A 464 -15.71 -8.75 12.55
CA ASP A 464 -16.94 -8.78 13.31
C ASP A 464 -17.10 -7.50 14.15
N LEU A 465 -18.28 -7.29 14.70
CA LEU A 465 -18.56 -6.19 15.62
C LEU A 465 -18.68 -6.74 17.04
N SER A 466 -18.30 -5.93 18.03
CA SER A 466 -18.71 -6.21 19.40
C SER A 466 -20.23 -6.17 19.53
N LYS A 467 -20.78 -6.82 20.56
CA LYS A 467 -22.24 -6.82 20.80
C LYS A 467 -22.79 -5.41 20.99
N ASN A 468 -22.04 -4.53 21.66
CA ASN A 468 -22.49 -3.17 21.94
C ASN A 468 -22.48 -2.32 20.65
N LEU A 469 -21.41 -2.38 19.86
CA LEU A 469 -21.33 -1.66 18.59
C LEU A 469 -22.38 -2.17 17.58
N TRP A 470 -22.61 -3.49 17.54
CA TRP A 470 -23.68 -4.08 16.71
C TRP A 470 -25.06 -3.60 17.13
N ALA A 471 -25.37 -3.59 18.45
CA ALA A 471 -26.63 -3.12 18.98
C ALA A 471 -26.85 -1.63 18.68
N GLU A 472 -25.83 -0.81 18.84
CA GLU A 472 -25.89 0.62 18.52
C GLU A 472 -26.14 0.86 17.02
N ARG A 473 -25.38 0.18 16.12
CA ARG A 473 -25.61 0.24 14.67
C ARG A 473 -27.06 -0.10 14.31
N ASN A 474 -27.56 -1.22 14.82
CA ASN A 474 -28.89 -1.69 14.47
C ASN A 474 -30.00 -0.81 15.08
N GLY A 475 -29.83 -0.31 16.30
CA GLY A 475 -30.76 0.64 16.88
C GLY A 475 -30.88 1.94 16.08
N LEU A 476 -29.78 2.42 15.49
CA LEU A 476 -29.82 3.56 14.56
C LEU A 476 -30.53 3.22 13.25
N ILE A 477 -30.31 2.03 12.69
CA ILE A 477 -31.00 1.58 11.47
C ILE A 477 -32.51 1.53 11.73
N GLU A 478 -32.95 0.90 12.81
CA GLU A 478 -34.35 0.81 13.20
C GLU A 478 -34.98 2.20 13.40
N LYS A 479 -34.30 3.08 14.13
CA LYS A 479 -34.73 4.46 14.37
C LYS A 479 -35.01 5.22 13.07
N PHE A 480 -34.06 5.18 12.12
CA PHE A 480 -34.16 5.95 10.89
C PHE A 480 -35.05 5.29 9.81
N LYS A 481 -35.21 3.98 9.82
CA LYS A 481 -36.12 3.27 8.91
C LYS A 481 -37.55 3.20 9.44
N GLY A 482 -37.81 3.67 10.67
CA GLY A 482 -39.14 3.68 11.26
C GLY A 482 -39.67 2.27 11.60
N ILE A 483 -38.79 1.30 11.73
CA ILE A 483 -39.13 -0.07 12.17
C ILE A 483 -39.24 0.00 13.68
N LYS A 484 -40.48 -0.22 14.20
CA LYS A 484 -40.77 -0.33 15.62
C LYS A 484 -40.62 -1.77 16.08
#